data_3160ac33bc2bc135e315cb9fd019e86d
#
_entry.id   3160ac33bc2bc135e315cb9fd019e86d
#
_cell.length_a   1.000
_cell.length_b   1.000
_cell.length_c   1.000
_cell.angle_alpha   90.00
_cell.angle_beta   90.00
_cell.angle_gamma   90.00
#
_symmetry.space_group_name_H-M   'P 1'
#
loop_
_entity.id
_entity.type
_entity.pdbx_description
1 polymer ?
#
loop_
_entity_poly.entity_id
_entity_poly.type
_entity_poly.pdbx_seq_one_letter_code
_entity_poly.pdbx_strand_id
1 'polypeptide(L)'
;LKPEGSRPENIKMGTYVRPNIGYRERAKTFSGKSGAVRRRLSIESMVERRDVLKLVLGGIAVLFGARAPRGLVSPCAAQESHAPEAPKFFTLGEPAPFDPNMVTEAARSLSKRPFVPLPSDLPAAFRDLSYEQYAAIRQRPGTAIWAGENIGFAIEPLHRGFIFSSPVEISLVEEAKARRILYNPSLFDFGKLVIPANTGDLGFSGFRVLAQGASGFSEVALFQGASFFRAVAPGQTLGTIARALSIKTADPRGEEFPAFRSIWIERPTLAAGALIIHALIDSESVTGAYRFTLRPGDATIIDTECTLFARTAVDNLGLATMSAAHLSGPIDGRCDNDLRPSVNEVSGIQMLTGKGEWLWRPVANRETLQISAFVDENPRGFGFLQRDRNFDHYQDDDQHFETRPSLWIEPIGEWSAGGIQLIEIPSQSEGNDNIIAYWKPKQPLAAASETFFAYRQFWCWSPPEQPPLAIAAQSRSGRGSSANHRRFIVEFAGETLGVPENAQAIKPNLNVAPGSIAGLRIIVSASKKSCRVLFEIDPGKESYSEIRLVLEAGGKPISETWLYRWTP
;
A
#
# COMPACT_ATOMS: atom_id res chain seq x y z
N LEU A 1 23.05 22.16 44.20
CA LEU A 1 23.50 21.05 43.38
C LEU A 1 22.38 20.70 42.38
N LYS A 2 22.48 21.20 41.14
CA LYS A 2 21.63 20.85 40.03
C LYS A 2 22.17 19.57 39.38
N PRO A 3 21.37 18.61 38.94
CA PRO A 3 21.83 17.63 37.99
C PRO A 3 21.62 18.17 36.55
N GLU A 4 22.68 18.01 35.77
CA GLU A 4 22.76 18.32 34.34
C GLU A 4 21.76 17.48 33.52
N GLY A 5 21.11 18.16 32.57
CA GLY A 5 20.16 17.54 31.66
C GLY A 5 20.85 16.69 30.60
N SER A 6 20.54 15.43 30.57
CA SER A 6 20.84 14.54 29.44
C SER A 6 19.97 14.93 28.24
N ARG A 7 20.59 15.24 27.11
CA ARG A 7 19.92 15.37 25.81
C ARG A 7 19.28 14.02 25.44
N PRO A 8 18.06 14.00 24.91
CA PRO A 8 17.49 12.75 24.42
C PRO A 8 18.31 12.25 23.22
N GLU A 9 18.81 11.04 23.33
CA GLU A 9 19.39 10.30 22.22
C GLU A 9 18.31 10.09 21.14
N ASN A 10 18.71 10.27 19.88
CA ASN A 10 17.87 10.01 18.71
C ASN A 10 17.35 8.58 18.74
N ILE A 11 16.06 8.44 18.98
CA ILE A 11 15.35 7.16 18.90
C ILE A 11 15.38 6.74 17.43
N LYS A 12 16.13 5.71 17.10
CA LYS A 12 16.04 5.04 15.81
C LYS A 12 14.70 4.29 15.75
N MET A 13 13.65 4.98 15.32
CA MET A 13 12.42 4.31 14.91
C MET A 13 12.74 3.52 13.65
N GLY A 14 12.44 2.22 13.66
CA GLY A 14 12.54 1.37 12.49
C GLY A 14 11.47 1.74 11.47
N THR A 15 11.71 2.78 10.70
CA THR A 15 10.86 3.13 9.57
C THR A 15 11.11 2.14 8.45
N TYR A 16 10.05 1.50 7.98
CA TYR A 16 10.10 0.69 6.76
C TYR A 16 10.41 1.63 5.58
N VAL A 17 11.60 1.47 5.01
CA VAL A 17 12.02 2.23 3.83
C VAL A 17 11.47 1.54 2.59
N ARG A 18 10.68 2.26 1.80
CA ARG A 18 10.17 1.75 0.53
C ARG A 18 11.28 1.49 -0.47
N PRO A 19 11.15 0.45 -1.26
CA PRO A 19 11.79 0.41 -2.55
C PRO A 19 11.12 1.43 -3.48
N ASN A 20 11.77 2.56 -3.71
CA ASN A 20 11.28 3.58 -4.65
C ASN A 20 11.77 3.22 -6.06
N ILE A 21 10.86 3.05 -7.01
CA ILE A 21 11.18 2.82 -8.43
C ILE A 21 11.21 4.19 -9.12
N GLY A 22 12.24 4.99 -8.82
CA GLY A 22 12.42 6.28 -9.44
C GLY A 22 13.89 6.52 -9.79
N TYR A 23 14.17 6.88 -11.02
CA TYR A 23 15.49 7.33 -11.48
C TYR A 23 15.86 8.65 -10.80
N ARG A 24 16.96 8.66 -10.07
CA ARG A 24 17.57 9.92 -9.61
C ARG A 24 18.74 10.28 -10.49
N GLU A 25 18.66 11.42 -11.15
CA GLU A 25 19.83 12.13 -11.65
C GLU A 25 20.65 12.71 -10.47
N ARG A 26 21.97 12.55 -10.59
CA ARG A 26 22.94 13.00 -9.59
C ARG A 26 23.05 14.52 -9.56
N ALA A 27 22.62 15.16 -8.51
CA ALA A 27 23.14 16.47 -8.15
C ALA A 27 24.54 16.31 -7.54
N LYS A 28 25.59 16.56 -8.34
CA LYS A 28 26.96 16.75 -7.83
C LYS A 28 27.09 18.17 -7.29
N THR A 29 27.25 18.30 -6.00
CA THR A 29 27.76 19.51 -5.37
C THR A 29 29.18 19.77 -5.83
N PHE A 30 29.37 20.81 -6.62
CA PHE A 30 30.69 21.41 -6.88
C PHE A 30 30.78 22.76 -6.16
N SER A 31 31.62 22.83 -5.15
CA SER A 31 32.15 24.08 -4.63
C SER A 31 33.47 24.40 -5.35
N GLY A 32 33.59 25.61 -5.87
CA GLY A 32 34.91 26.20 -6.04
C GLY A 32 35.27 26.76 -7.39
N LYS A 33 35.24 28.10 -7.45
CA LYS A 33 36.12 29.05 -8.18
C LYS A 33 36.16 29.10 -9.72
N SER A 34 35.66 30.21 -10.16
CA SER A 34 36.03 31.10 -11.30
C SER A 34 37.08 30.65 -12.32
N GLY A 35 36.72 30.74 -13.60
CA GLY A 35 37.64 30.69 -14.71
C GLY A 35 36.92 30.66 -16.05
N ALA A 36 36.77 31.85 -16.69
CA ALA A 36 36.16 32.00 -18.00
C ALA A 36 37.02 31.40 -19.10
N VAL A 37 36.48 30.48 -19.90
CA VAL A 37 36.93 30.27 -21.29
C VAL A 37 35.71 29.90 -22.14
N ARG A 38 35.38 30.83 -23.07
CA ARG A 38 34.47 30.58 -24.18
C ARG A 38 35.11 29.58 -25.16
N ARG A 39 34.44 28.48 -25.44
CA ARG A 39 34.56 27.83 -26.77
C ARG A 39 33.17 27.35 -27.23
N ARG A 40 32.81 27.88 -28.40
CA ARG A 40 31.74 27.38 -29.27
C ARG A 40 32.10 25.95 -29.70
N LEU A 41 31.16 25.03 -29.61
CA LEU A 41 31.11 23.87 -30.48
C LEU A 41 29.65 23.55 -30.81
N SER A 42 29.45 23.48 -32.08
CA SER A 42 28.37 23.21 -32.99
C SER A 42 27.29 22.24 -32.55
N ILE A 43 26.09 22.65 -32.91
CA ILE A 43 24.85 21.88 -33.12
C ILE A 43 25.08 20.90 -34.28
N GLU A 44 25.04 19.59 -34.00
CA GLU A 44 24.75 18.55 -34.98
C GLU A 44 24.54 17.23 -34.23
N SER A 45 23.28 16.79 -34.16
CA SER A 45 22.73 15.44 -34.13
C SER A 45 21.39 15.39 -33.38
N MET A 46 20.40 16.07 -33.97
CA MET A 46 18.99 15.85 -33.67
C MET A 46 18.32 15.44 -34.98
N VAL A 47 18.50 14.18 -35.37
CA VAL A 47 17.65 13.55 -36.40
C VAL A 47 17.52 12.07 -36.04
N GLU A 48 16.28 11.56 -36.22
CA GLU A 48 15.88 10.18 -36.32
C GLU A 48 15.43 9.43 -35.05
N ARG A 49 14.21 9.74 -34.65
CA ARG A 49 13.27 8.77 -34.03
C ARG A 49 11.82 8.95 -34.52
N ARG A 50 11.64 9.31 -35.79
CA ARG A 50 10.29 9.49 -36.39
C ARG A 50 9.96 8.58 -37.57
N ASP A 51 10.79 7.64 -37.97
CA ASP A 51 10.61 6.85 -39.20
C ASP A 51 10.40 5.34 -39.04
N VAL A 52 9.98 4.84 -37.87
CA VAL A 52 9.63 3.42 -37.68
C VAL A 52 8.10 3.18 -37.66
N LEU A 53 7.27 4.16 -37.94
CA LEU A 53 5.80 4.01 -37.87
C LEU A 53 5.10 4.10 -39.25
N LYS A 54 5.77 3.76 -40.35
CA LYS A 54 5.11 3.72 -41.67
C LYS A 54 5.61 2.54 -42.50
N LEU A 55 5.28 1.30 -42.12
CA LEU A 55 5.38 0.16 -43.02
C LEU A 55 4.66 -1.08 -42.47
N VAL A 56 3.34 -1.04 -42.34
CA VAL A 56 2.44 -2.22 -42.46
C VAL A 56 1.01 -1.71 -42.69
N LEU A 57 0.72 -1.37 -43.94
CA LEU A 57 -0.65 -1.30 -44.46
C LEU A 57 -0.53 -1.45 -45.99
N GLY A 58 -0.86 -2.59 -46.50
CA GLY A 58 -1.06 -2.78 -47.94
C GLY A 58 -0.75 -4.20 -48.43
N GLY A 59 -1.79 -4.99 -48.70
CA GLY A 59 -1.63 -6.28 -49.36
C GLY A 59 -2.92 -7.11 -49.37
N ILE A 60 -3.93 -6.64 -50.00
CA ILE A 60 -4.87 -7.13 -51.03
C ILE A 60 -5.01 -8.66 -51.14
N ALA A 61 -6.25 -9.09 -50.98
CA ALA A 61 -6.82 -10.39 -51.31
C ALA A 61 -6.71 -10.74 -52.80
N VAL A 62 -6.36 -11.97 -53.10
CA VAL A 62 -6.66 -12.62 -54.40
C VAL A 62 -7.29 -13.98 -54.13
N LEU A 63 -8.54 -14.10 -54.53
CA LEU A 63 -9.29 -15.34 -54.69
C LEU A 63 -8.80 -16.11 -55.90
N PHE A 64 -8.44 -17.36 -55.75
CA PHE A 64 -8.56 -18.36 -56.84
C PHE A 64 -8.98 -19.72 -56.28
N GLY A 65 -10.09 -20.19 -56.76
CA GLY A 65 -10.63 -21.50 -56.46
C GLY A 65 -9.91 -22.59 -57.27
N ALA A 66 -9.68 -23.71 -56.65
CA ALA A 66 -9.38 -24.97 -57.35
C ALA A 66 -10.05 -26.14 -56.59
N ARG A 67 -10.87 -26.89 -57.31
CA ARG A 67 -11.48 -28.15 -56.90
C ARG A 67 -10.40 -29.22 -56.73
N ALA A 68 -10.39 -29.94 -55.61
CA ALA A 68 -9.58 -31.13 -55.40
C ALA A 68 -10.44 -32.41 -55.36
N PRO A 69 -9.92 -33.53 -55.80
CA PRO A 69 -10.66 -34.79 -55.87
C PRO A 69 -10.68 -35.54 -54.54
N ARG A 70 -11.75 -36.29 -54.30
CA ARG A 70 -11.94 -37.18 -53.16
C ARG A 70 -10.91 -38.32 -53.18
N GLY A 71 -10.00 -38.33 -52.19
CA GLY A 71 -9.13 -39.44 -51.85
C GLY A 71 -9.51 -40.05 -50.52
N LEU A 72 -9.54 -41.36 -50.45
CA LEU A 72 -9.84 -42.22 -49.31
C LEU A 72 -8.95 -41.93 -48.10
N VAL A 73 -9.54 -41.68 -46.95
CA VAL A 73 -8.83 -41.49 -45.69
C VAL A 73 -8.81 -42.82 -44.93
N SER A 74 -7.62 -43.41 -44.79
CA SER A 74 -7.35 -44.45 -43.79
C SER A 74 -7.28 -43.83 -42.38
N PRO A 75 -7.76 -44.49 -41.32
CA PRO A 75 -7.64 -43.97 -39.96
C PRO A 75 -6.17 -44.11 -39.53
N CYS A 76 -5.47 -42.99 -39.44
CA CYS A 76 -4.19 -42.89 -38.79
C CYS A 76 -4.44 -42.83 -37.27
N ALA A 77 -3.86 -43.78 -36.53
CA ALA A 77 -3.87 -43.76 -35.08
C ALA A 77 -3.27 -42.44 -34.59
N ALA A 78 -4.05 -41.73 -33.77
CA ALA A 78 -3.57 -40.53 -33.07
C ALA A 78 -2.46 -40.95 -32.10
N GLN A 79 -1.22 -40.72 -32.47
CA GLN A 79 -0.12 -40.64 -31.53
C GLN A 79 -0.33 -39.37 -30.72
N GLU A 80 -0.60 -39.52 -29.45
CA GLU A 80 -0.54 -38.39 -28.49
C GLU A 80 0.88 -37.81 -28.56
N SER A 81 1.03 -36.73 -29.31
CA SER A 81 2.23 -35.91 -29.24
C SER A 81 2.25 -35.24 -27.88
N HIS A 82 3.00 -35.78 -26.96
CA HIS A 82 3.45 -35.01 -25.80
C HIS A 82 4.19 -33.78 -26.35
N ALA A 83 3.54 -32.62 -26.27
CA ALA A 83 4.25 -31.36 -26.45
C ALA A 83 5.43 -31.37 -25.47
N PRO A 84 6.65 -30.99 -25.87
CA PRO A 84 7.77 -30.94 -24.95
C PRO A 84 7.39 -30.02 -23.78
N GLU A 85 7.44 -30.56 -22.55
CA GLU A 85 7.20 -29.81 -21.34
C GLU A 85 8.16 -28.60 -21.34
N ALA A 86 7.62 -27.38 -21.23
CA ALA A 86 8.45 -26.17 -21.22
C ALA A 86 9.50 -26.31 -20.12
N PRO A 87 10.75 -25.88 -20.32
CA PRO A 87 11.80 -26.05 -19.34
C PRO A 87 11.39 -25.38 -18.01
N LYS A 88 11.25 -26.15 -16.94
CA LYS A 88 10.97 -25.63 -15.60
C LYS A 88 12.22 -24.97 -15.06
N PHE A 89 12.23 -23.66 -15.01
CA PHE A 89 13.35 -22.86 -14.51
C PHE A 89 13.48 -22.88 -12.97
N PHE A 90 12.48 -23.40 -12.26
CA PHE A 90 12.48 -23.52 -10.82
C PHE A 90 12.50 -24.99 -10.38
N THR A 91 13.10 -25.24 -9.25
CA THR A 91 13.19 -26.57 -8.62
C THR A 91 12.28 -26.61 -7.41
N LEU A 92 11.52 -27.68 -7.29
CA LEU A 92 10.67 -27.95 -6.12
C LEU A 92 11.32 -29.03 -5.24
N GLY A 93 11.20 -28.84 -3.94
CA GLY A 93 11.54 -29.84 -2.93
C GLY A 93 10.61 -31.06 -2.95
N GLU A 94 10.88 -31.98 -2.04
CA GLU A 94 10.03 -33.15 -1.87
C GLU A 94 8.60 -32.77 -1.44
N PRO A 95 7.57 -33.49 -1.94
CA PRO A 95 6.20 -33.21 -1.57
C PRO A 95 5.93 -33.61 -0.11
N ALA A 96 5.27 -32.74 0.63
CA ALA A 96 4.76 -33.02 1.97
C ALA A 96 3.23 -32.87 1.99
N PRO A 97 2.49 -33.64 2.81
CA PRO A 97 1.06 -33.42 2.97
C PRO A 97 0.76 -31.98 3.41
N PHE A 98 -0.31 -31.41 2.88
CA PHE A 98 -0.77 -30.07 3.26
C PHE A 98 -2.28 -30.08 3.53
N ASP A 99 -2.63 -29.50 4.67
CA ASP A 99 -3.98 -29.14 5.05
C ASP A 99 -3.95 -27.73 5.65
N PRO A 100 -4.86 -26.81 5.30
CA PRO A 100 -4.90 -25.45 5.85
C PRO A 100 -4.86 -25.38 7.38
N ASN A 101 -5.46 -26.34 8.08
CA ASN A 101 -5.43 -26.43 9.55
C ASN A 101 -4.01 -26.60 10.11
N MET A 102 -3.08 -27.17 9.33
CA MET A 102 -1.68 -27.32 9.76
C MET A 102 -1.03 -25.97 10.06
N VAL A 103 -1.42 -24.90 9.34
CA VAL A 103 -0.88 -23.56 9.58
C VAL A 103 -1.34 -23.03 10.95
N THR A 104 -2.60 -23.25 11.28
CA THR A 104 -3.18 -22.90 12.60
C THR A 104 -2.50 -23.69 13.73
N GLU A 105 -2.32 -25.00 13.54
CA GLU A 105 -1.63 -25.84 14.53
C GLU A 105 -0.15 -25.48 14.67
N ALA A 106 0.52 -25.13 13.57
CA ALA A 106 1.90 -24.64 13.60
C ALA A 106 2.01 -23.34 14.40
N ALA A 107 1.12 -22.37 14.16
CA ALA A 107 1.07 -21.12 14.91
C ALA A 107 0.79 -21.39 16.41
N ARG A 108 -0.19 -22.23 16.74
CA ARG A 108 -0.51 -22.64 18.13
C ARG A 108 0.67 -23.33 18.80
N SER A 109 1.40 -24.18 18.09
CA SER A 109 2.57 -24.87 18.61
C SER A 109 3.75 -23.91 18.84
N LEU A 110 3.98 -22.97 17.91
CA LEU A 110 5.01 -21.95 18.04
C LEU A 110 4.75 -21.00 19.20
N SER A 111 3.50 -20.62 19.47
CA SER A 111 3.16 -19.72 20.57
C SER A 111 3.54 -20.29 21.96
N LYS A 112 3.65 -21.62 22.09
CA LYS A 112 4.05 -22.31 23.32
C LYS A 112 5.56 -22.40 23.52
N ARG A 113 6.35 -21.89 22.57
CA ARG A 113 7.82 -21.91 22.60
C ARG A 113 8.35 -20.49 22.65
N PRO A 114 9.55 -20.26 23.22
CA PRO A 114 10.24 -18.98 23.12
C PRO A 114 10.42 -18.58 21.64
N PHE A 115 10.31 -17.28 21.39
CA PHE A 115 10.58 -16.74 20.05
C PHE A 115 12.04 -16.97 19.65
N VAL A 116 12.24 -17.42 18.43
CA VAL A 116 13.55 -17.52 17.81
C VAL A 116 13.55 -16.64 16.55
N PRO A 117 14.37 -15.60 16.51
CA PRO A 117 14.46 -14.73 15.33
C PRO A 117 14.77 -15.53 14.07
N LEU A 118 14.26 -15.05 12.94
CA LEU A 118 14.65 -15.60 11.64
C LEU A 118 16.15 -15.36 11.39
N PRO A 119 16.85 -16.30 10.75
CA PRO A 119 18.26 -16.12 10.48
C PRO A 119 18.52 -14.91 9.57
N SER A 120 19.58 -14.16 9.88
CA SER A 120 20.07 -13.05 9.06
C SER A 120 21.47 -13.40 8.53
N ASP A 121 21.58 -14.56 7.92
CA ASP A 121 22.80 -15.21 7.43
C ASP A 121 23.16 -14.83 5.98
N LEU A 122 22.62 -13.72 5.51
CA LEU A 122 22.80 -13.27 4.13
C LEU A 122 24.28 -12.89 3.89
N PRO A 123 24.92 -13.42 2.82
CA PRO A 123 26.29 -13.03 2.45
C PRO A 123 26.43 -11.51 2.29
N ALA A 124 27.59 -10.95 2.64
CA ALA A 124 27.86 -9.51 2.57
C ALA A 124 27.57 -8.91 1.19
N ALA A 125 27.81 -9.67 0.12
CA ALA A 125 27.52 -9.25 -1.24
C ALA A 125 26.04 -8.90 -1.49
N PHE A 126 25.11 -9.41 -0.67
CA PHE A 126 23.69 -9.12 -0.76
C PHE A 126 23.16 -8.30 0.41
N ARG A 127 23.78 -8.42 1.58
CA ARG A 127 23.39 -7.67 2.78
C ARG A 127 23.67 -6.18 2.65
N ASP A 128 24.81 -5.84 2.09
CA ASP A 128 25.34 -4.46 2.07
C ASP A 128 24.98 -3.72 0.76
N LEU A 129 23.93 -4.18 0.06
CA LEU A 129 23.44 -3.53 -1.16
C LEU A 129 22.80 -2.17 -0.86
N SER A 130 23.03 -1.18 -1.74
CA SER A 130 22.19 0.00 -1.78
C SER A 130 20.79 -0.36 -2.33
N TYR A 131 19.84 0.56 -2.13
CA TYR A 131 18.51 0.36 -2.71
C TYR A 131 18.56 0.19 -4.24
N GLU A 132 19.31 1.01 -4.95
CA GLU A 132 19.43 0.94 -6.42
C GLU A 132 20.05 -0.37 -6.88
N GLN A 133 21.03 -0.89 -6.12
CA GLN A 133 21.63 -2.18 -6.39
C GLN A 133 20.62 -3.32 -6.18
N TYR A 134 19.87 -3.26 -5.08
CA TYR A 134 18.82 -4.24 -4.81
C TYR A 134 17.70 -4.20 -5.85
N ALA A 135 17.24 -3.02 -6.23
CA ALA A 135 16.21 -2.83 -7.25
C ALA A 135 16.64 -3.27 -8.66
N ALA A 136 17.96 -3.37 -8.90
CA ALA A 136 18.50 -3.91 -10.15
C ALA A 136 18.41 -5.43 -10.24
N ILE A 137 18.20 -6.15 -9.12
CA ILE A 137 17.95 -7.60 -9.12
C ILE A 137 16.53 -7.83 -9.60
N ARG A 138 16.37 -8.44 -10.75
CA ARG A 138 15.06 -8.68 -11.38
C ARG A 138 14.86 -10.14 -11.67
N GLN A 139 13.60 -10.57 -11.66
CA GLN A 139 13.23 -11.88 -12.20
C GLN A 139 13.60 -11.95 -13.69
N ARG A 140 14.16 -13.06 -14.15
CA ARG A 140 14.42 -13.26 -15.58
C ARG A 140 13.11 -13.44 -16.32
N PRO A 141 12.93 -12.82 -17.49
CA PRO A 141 11.75 -13.04 -18.32
C PRO A 141 11.52 -14.53 -18.60
N GLY A 142 10.27 -14.96 -18.50
CA GLY A 142 9.88 -16.34 -18.76
C GLY A 142 10.13 -17.34 -17.62
N THR A 143 10.63 -16.89 -16.45
CA THR A 143 10.86 -17.78 -15.30
C THR A 143 9.76 -17.68 -14.23
N ALA A 144 8.72 -16.88 -14.44
CA ALA A 144 7.59 -16.80 -13.54
C ALA A 144 6.86 -18.14 -13.48
N ILE A 145 6.62 -18.60 -12.25
CA ILE A 145 5.95 -19.87 -11.97
C ILE A 145 4.51 -19.79 -12.50
N TRP A 146 4.05 -20.79 -13.21
CA TRP A 146 2.73 -20.93 -13.84
C TRP A 146 2.46 -20.01 -15.04
N ALA A 147 3.37 -19.14 -15.46
CA ALA A 147 3.13 -18.21 -16.58
C ALA A 147 2.72 -18.90 -17.90
N GLY A 148 3.14 -20.14 -18.13
CA GLY A 148 2.80 -20.95 -19.32
C GLY A 148 1.59 -21.88 -19.15
N GLU A 149 0.92 -21.89 -18.00
CA GLU A 149 -0.04 -22.92 -17.63
C GLU A 149 -1.51 -22.51 -17.78
N ASN A 150 -1.78 -21.29 -18.27
CA ASN A 150 -3.13 -20.73 -18.51
C ASN A 150 -4.10 -20.89 -17.31
N ILE A 151 -3.62 -20.64 -16.11
CA ILE A 151 -4.40 -20.71 -14.88
C ILE A 151 -4.75 -19.33 -14.30
N GLY A 152 -4.47 -18.26 -15.05
CA GLY A 152 -4.84 -16.89 -14.72
C GLY A 152 -3.87 -16.17 -13.79
N PHE A 153 -2.91 -16.86 -13.17
CA PHE A 153 -1.93 -16.28 -12.24
C PHE A 153 -0.51 -16.77 -12.55
N ALA A 154 0.46 -15.95 -12.18
CA ALA A 154 1.87 -16.33 -12.13
C ALA A 154 2.53 -15.76 -10.87
N ILE A 155 3.59 -16.43 -10.40
CA ILE A 155 4.31 -16.06 -9.18
C ILE A 155 5.77 -15.80 -9.51
N GLU A 156 6.30 -14.71 -9.01
CA GLU A 156 7.72 -14.37 -9.07
C GLU A 156 8.30 -14.30 -7.65
N PRO A 157 9.15 -15.28 -7.24
CA PRO A 157 9.88 -15.17 -5.97
C PRO A 157 10.81 -13.96 -5.98
N LEU A 158 10.98 -13.31 -4.83
CA LEU A 158 11.82 -12.12 -4.66
C LEU A 158 13.14 -12.48 -3.96
N HIS A 159 14.23 -11.95 -4.49
CA HIS A 159 15.56 -12.16 -3.91
C HIS A 159 15.70 -11.48 -2.54
N ARG A 160 16.53 -12.05 -1.65
CA ARG A 160 16.93 -11.43 -0.39
C ARG A 160 18.03 -10.40 -0.63
N GLY A 161 18.00 -9.31 0.10
CA GLY A 161 19.04 -8.26 0.02
C GLY A 161 18.56 -6.96 0.64
N PHE A 162 19.48 -6.01 0.81
CA PHE A 162 19.18 -4.71 1.41
C PHE A 162 18.53 -4.90 2.80
N ILE A 163 17.36 -4.31 3.05
CA ILE A 163 16.62 -4.49 4.31
C ILE A 163 15.87 -5.83 4.40
N PHE A 164 15.69 -6.53 3.28
CA PHE A 164 14.99 -7.80 3.20
C PHE A 164 15.96 -8.97 3.44
N SER A 165 16.56 -9.00 4.62
CA SER A 165 17.63 -9.96 4.95
C SER A 165 17.12 -11.33 5.44
N SER A 166 15.91 -11.40 6.00
CA SER A 166 15.35 -12.64 6.53
C SER A 166 14.70 -13.50 5.43
N PRO A 167 14.87 -14.83 5.46
CA PRO A 167 14.22 -15.72 4.52
C PRO A 167 12.76 -15.94 4.86
N VAL A 168 11.94 -16.09 3.81
CA VAL A 168 10.58 -16.60 3.86
C VAL A 168 10.55 -17.93 3.11
N GLU A 169 10.08 -18.99 3.74
CA GLU A 169 9.85 -20.26 3.05
C GLU A 169 8.59 -20.15 2.20
N ILE A 170 8.69 -20.47 0.90
CA ILE A 170 7.56 -20.42 -0.02
C ILE A 170 7.34 -21.81 -0.61
N SER A 171 6.13 -22.30 -0.48
CA SER A 171 5.70 -23.61 -1.02
C SER A 171 4.50 -23.43 -1.94
N LEU A 172 4.49 -24.20 -3.02
CA LEU A 172 3.33 -24.36 -3.89
C LEU A 172 2.51 -25.55 -3.41
N VAL A 173 1.19 -25.38 -3.36
CA VAL A 173 0.26 -26.44 -2.94
C VAL A 173 -0.55 -26.91 -4.15
N GLU A 174 -0.52 -28.21 -4.40
CA GLU A 174 -1.29 -28.88 -5.44
C GLU A 174 -1.74 -30.24 -4.92
N GLU A 175 -3.00 -30.59 -5.11
CA GLU A 175 -3.58 -31.89 -4.67
C GLU A 175 -3.28 -32.23 -3.19
N ALA A 176 -3.48 -31.26 -2.29
CA ALA A 176 -3.17 -31.39 -0.87
C ALA A 176 -1.71 -31.75 -0.55
N LYS A 177 -0.78 -31.41 -1.40
CA LYS A 177 0.66 -31.56 -1.23
C LYS A 177 1.36 -30.21 -1.39
N ALA A 178 2.18 -29.86 -0.41
CA ALA A 178 3.06 -28.68 -0.47
C ALA A 178 4.45 -29.10 -0.93
N ARG A 179 5.02 -28.30 -1.86
CA ARG A 179 6.41 -28.45 -2.32
C ARG A 179 7.12 -27.13 -2.21
N ARG A 180 8.19 -27.07 -1.41
CA ARG A 180 8.99 -25.87 -1.23
C ARG A 180 9.65 -25.46 -2.55
N ILE A 181 9.64 -24.16 -2.88
CA ILE A 181 10.42 -23.61 -3.97
C ILE A 181 11.87 -23.50 -3.49
N LEU A 182 12.78 -24.19 -4.17
CA LEU A 182 14.20 -24.13 -3.83
C LEU A 182 14.84 -22.90 -4.51
N TYR A 183 15.71 -22.22 -3.78
CA TYR A 183 16.42 -21.07 -4.34
C TYR A 183 17.34 -21.50 -5.48
N ASN A 184 17.28 -20.74 -6.57
CA ASN A 184 18.17 -20.90 -7.70
C ASN A 184 18.55 -19.50 -8.24
N PRO A 185 19.83 -19.12 -8.26
CA PRO A 185 20.26 -17.82 -8.77
C PRO A 185 19.91 -17.61 -10.25
N SER A 186 19.70 -18.68 -11.02
CA SER A 186 19.30 -18.59 -12.43
C SER A 186 17.91 -17.97 -12.64
N LEU A 187 17.08 -17.89 -11.59
CA LEU A 187 15.79 -17.18 -11.63
C LEU A 187 15.96 -15.66 -11.78
N PHE A 188 17.15 -15.13 -11.45
CA PHE A 188 17.37 -13.70 -11.34
C PHE A 188 18.37 -13.18 -12.37
N ASP A 189 18.14 -11.96 -12.83
CA ASP A 189 19.12 -11.11 -13.46
C ASP A 189 19.69 -10.15 -12.43
N PHE A 190 20.98 -10.28 -12.14
CA PHE A 190 21.68 -9.47 -11.15
C PHE A 190 22.28 -8.19 -11.75
N GLY A 191 22.08 -7.94 -13.03
CA GLY A 191 22.63 -6.78 -13.70
C GLY A 191 24.17 -6.74 -13.62
N LYS A 192 24.70 -5.72 -12.94
CA LYS A 192 26.15 -5.53 -12.76
C LYS A 192 26.70 -6.10 -11.44
N LEU A 193 25.87 -6.73 -10.63
CA LEU A 193 26.31 -7.28 -9.35
C LEU A 193 27.13 -8.56 -9.58
N VAL A 194 28.25 -8.64 -8.86
CA VAL A 194 29.07 -9.86 -8.84
C VAL A 194 28.54 -10.78 -7.75
N ILE A 195 27.96 -11.89 -8.16
CA ILE A 195 27.44 -12.90 -7.23
C ILE A 195 28.55 -13.91 -6.85
N PRO A 196 28.63 -14.33 -5.59
CA PRO A 196 29.53 -15.41 -5.17
C PRO A 196 29.19 -16.73 -5.91
N ALA A 197 30.22 -17.48 -6.30
CA ALA A 197 30.06 -18.72 -7.06
C ALA A 197 29.26 -19.81 -6.29
N ASN A 198 29.31 -19.81 -4.96
CA ASN A 198 28.59 -20.75 -4.10
C ASN A 198 27.72 -19.96 -3.10
N THR A 199 26.52 -19.63 -3.51
CA THR A 199 25.58 -18.90 -2.66
C THR A 199 24.74 -19.81 -1.77
N GLY A 200 24.72 -21.13 -2.01
CA GLY A 200 23.83 -22.06 -1.30
C GLY A 200 22.35 -21.75 -1.52
N ASP A 201 21.49 -22.31 -0.67
CA ASP A 201 20.04 -21.99 -0.66
C ASP A 201 19.84 -20.71 0.19
N LEU A 202 19.85 -19.55 -0.47
CA LEU A 202 19.60 -18.28 0.19
C LEU A 202 18.13 -18.10 0.62
N GLY A 203 17.20 -18.85 0.03
CA GLY A 203 15.77 -18.61 0.17
C GLY A 203 15.34 -17.30 -0.49
N PHE A 204 14.12 -16.87 -0.20
CA PHE A 204 13.48 -15.69 -0.80
C PHE A 204 13.06 -14.69 0.28
N SER A 205 12.91 -13.43 -0.09
CA SER A 205 12.38 -12.39 0.82
C SER A 205 10.85 -12.28 0.77
N GLY A 206 10.21 -12.95 -0.17
CA GLY A 206 8.79 -12.88 -0.47
C GLY A 206 8.51 -13.24 -1.94
N PHE A 207 7.39 -12.78 -2.45
CA PHE A 207 7.00 -13.03 -3.83
C PHE A 207 6.05 -11.95 -4.36
N ARG A 208 6.01 -11.86 -5.68
CA ARG A 208 5.09 -11.03 -6.44
C ARG A 208 4.03 -11.91 -7.09
N VAL A 209 2.79 -11.44 -7.09
CA VAL A 209 1.65 -12.06 -7.77
C VAL A 209 1.37 -11.30 -9.05
N LEU A 210 1.36 -12.00 -10.16
CA LEU A 210 0.95 -11.50 -11.45
C LEU A 210 -0.41 -12.09 -11.79
N ALA A 211 -1.31 -11.30 -12.37
CA ALA A 211 -2.57 -11.79 -12.93
C ALA A 211 -2.60 -11.57 -14.44
N GLN A 212 -3.22 -12.51 -15.14
CA GLN A 212 -3.37 -12.45 -16.59
C GLN A 212 -4.52 -11.51 -16.96
N GLY A 213 -4.18 -10.42 -17.65
CA GLY A 213 -5.12 -9.48 -18.25
C GLY A 213 -5.14 -9.59 -19.77
N ALA A 214 -5.88 -8.69 -20.43
CA ALA A 214 -5.99 -8.65 -21.89
C ALA A 214 -4.64 -8.40 -22.60
N SER A 215 -3.72 -7.66 -21.96
CA SER A 215 -2.39 -7.32 -22.48
C SER A 215 -1.26 -8.24 -21.99
N GLY A 216 -1.58 -9.34 -21.30
CA GLY A 216 -0.62 -10.24 -20.67
C GLY A 216 -0.64 -10.16 -19.15
N PHE A 217 0.42 -10.69 -18.53
CA PHE A 217 0.56 -10.65 -17.08
C PHE A 217 0.96 -9.26 -16.58
N SER A 218 0.30 -8.81 -15.51
CA SER A 218 0.65 -7.59 -14.76
C SER A 218 0.70 -7.86 -13.27
N GLU A 219 1.54 -7.11 -12.55
CA GLU A 219 1.61 -7.19 -11.09
C GLU A 219 0.28 -6.73 -10.48
N VAL A 220 -0.27 -7.55 -9.57
CA VAL A 220 -1.50 -7.24 -8.82
C VAL A 220 -1.28 -7.22 -7.33
N ALA A 221 -0.27 -7.93 -6.82
CA ALA A 221 0.09 -7.91 -5.41
C ALA A 221 1.56 -8.30 -5.18
N LEU A 222 2.08 -7.89 -4.02
CA LEU A 222 3.41 -8.23 -3.55
C LEU A 222 3.36 -8.50 -2.05
N PHE A 223 4.00 -9.61 -1.61
CA PHE A 223 4.17 -10.00 -0.21
C PHE A 223 5.67 -10.08 0.07
N GLN A 224 6.19 -9.30 1.04
CA GLN A 224 7.64 -9.23 1.24
C GLN A 224 8.02 -8.78 2.65
N GLY A 225 9.07 -9.37 3.18
CA GLY A 225 9.68 -8.97 4.44
C GLY A 225 8.87 -9.35 5.68
N ALA A 226 8.82 -8.45 6.67
CA ALA A 226 8.18 -8.68 7.96
C ALA A 226 6.66 -8.60 7.87
N SER A 227 5.94 -9.41 7.22
CA SER A 227 4.48 -9.44 7.05
C SER A 227 3.86 -8.25 6.30
N PHE A 228 4.64 -7.54 5.47
CA PHE A 228 4.12 -6.49 4.62
C PHE A 228 3.58 -7.05 3.31
N PHE A 229 2.51 -6.45 2.83
CA PHE A 229 1.98 -6.73 1.50
C PHE A 229 1.25 -5.51 0.92
N ARG A 230 1.11 -5.50 -0.39
CA ARG A 230 0.41 -4.44 -1.13
C ARG A 230 -0.22 -5.01 -2.39
N ALA A 231 -1.26 -4.35 -2.87
CA ALA A 231 -1.89 -4.68 -4.12
C ALA A 231 -2.27 -3.43 -4.91
N VAL A 232 -2.68 -3.62 -6.15
CA VAL A 232 -3.12 -2.56 -7.06
C VAL A 232 -4.29 -3.04 -7.91
N ALA A 233 -5.15 -2.12 -8.29
CA ALA A 233 -6.12 -2.32 -9.35
C ALA A 233 -5.50 -1.97 -10.72
N PRO A 234 -6.14 -2.34 -11.84
CA PRO A 234 -5.65 -2.01 -13.17
C PRO A 234 -5.41 -0.51 -13.35
N GLY A 235 -4.26 -0.16 -13.93
CA GLY A 235 -3.84 1.22 -14.18
C GLY A 235 -3.28 1.97 -12.97
N GLN A 236 -3.22 1.34 -11.80
CA GLN A 236 -2.61 1.93 -10.62
C GLN A 236 -1.11 1.59 -10.51
N THR A 237 -0.37 2.47 -9.84
CA THR A 237 1.01 2.25 -9.42
C THR A 237 1.05 1.82 -7.95
N LEU A 238 2.10 1.07 -7.57
CA LEU A 238 2.27 0.63 -6.19
C LEU A 238 2.41 1.82 -5.23
N GLY A 239 1.67 1.78 -4.14
CA GLY A 239 1.61 2.86 -3.15
C GLY A 239 1.42 2.33 -1.74
N THR A 240 0.32 2.71 -1.10
CA THR A 240 -0.08 2.25 0.24
C THR A 240 0.31 0.79 0.50
N ILE A 241 0.75 0.49 1.70
CA ILE A 241 1.18 -0.84 2.15
C ILE A 241 0.25 -1.32 3.26
N ALA A 242 -0.12 -2.59 3.25
CA ALA A 242 -0.75 -3.26 4.38
C ALA A 242 0.27 -4.08 5.17
N ARG A 243 0.01 -4.29 6.45
CA ARG A 243 0.74 -5.21 7.32
C ARG A 243 -0.24 -6.26 7.86
N ALA A 244 0.18 -7.51 7.92
CA ALA A 244 -0.66 -8.56 8.49
C ALA A 244 -1.02 -8.23 9.95
N LEU A 245 -0.04 -7.75 10.72
CA LEU A 245 -0.22 -7.36 12.12
C LEU A 245 0.75 -6.25 12.50
N SER A 246 0.29 -5.32 13.35
CA SER A 246 1.13 -4.30 13.99
C SER A 246 1.12 -4.46 15.50
N ILE A 247 2.28 -4.35 16.12
CA ILE A 247 2.45 -4.45 17.57
C ILE A 247 3.32 -3.30 18.04
N LYS A 248 2.85 -2.51 19.02
CA LYS A 248 3.57 -1.39 19.60
C LYS A 248 3.99 -0.33 18.57
N THR A 249 3.17 -0.07 17.55
CA THR A 249 3.47 0.94 16.53
C THR A 249 3.64 2.30 17.16
N ALA A 250 4.74 2.98 16.82
CA ALA A 250 5.19 4.25 17.39
C ALA A 250 5.43 4.23 18.93
N ASP A 251 5.66 3.07 19.54
CA ASP A 251 6.08 2.98 20.94
C ASP A 251 7.53 3.47 21.06
N PRO A 252 7.84 4.40 22.00
CA PRO A 252 9.21 4.88 22.20
C PRO A 252 10.23 3.79 22.56
N ARG A 253 9.78 2.64 23.06
CA ARG A 253 10.63 1.49 23.42
C ARG A 253 10.94 0.60 22.24
N GLY A 254 10.33 0.83 21.08
CA GLY A 254 10.49 0.10 19.85
C GLY A 254 9.21 -0.63 19.41
N GLU A 255 9.03 -0.70 18.10
CA GLU A 255 7.96 -1.44 17.45
C GLU A 255 8.37 -2.91 17.28
N GLU A 256 7.41 -3.81 17.41
CA GLU A 256 7.58 -5.24 17.15
C GLU A 256 7.03 -5.56 15.76
N PHE A 257 7.84 -6.22 14.94
CA PHE A 257 7.50 -6.57 13.56
C PHE A 257 7.28 -8.09 13.42
N PRO A 258 6.02 -8.57 13.45
CA PRO A 258 5.72 -9.95 13.09
C PRO A 258 6.19 -10.24 11.67
N ALA A 259 6.89 -11.35 11.46
CA ALA A 259 7.48 -11.70 10.18
C ALA A 259 6.82 -12.95 9.59
N PHE A 260 6.68 -13.00 8.27
CA PHE A 260 6.34 -14.22 7.55
C PHE A 260 7.48 -15.24 7.73
N ARG A 261 7.15 -16.40 8.29
CA ARG A 261 8.08 -17.56 8.36
C ARG A 261 7.92 -18.44 7.13
N SER A 262 6.67 -18.83 6.86
CA SER A 262 6.35 -19.77 5.80
C SER A 262 5.06 -19.34 5.10
N ILE A 263 5.03 -19.51 3.80
CA ILE A 263 3.90 -19.21 2.94
C ILE A 263 3.60 -20.41 2.07
N TRP A 264 2.32 -20.73 1.92
CA TRP A 264 1.82 -21.78 1.05
C TRP A 264 0.85 -21.16 0.05
N ILE A 265 1.11 -21.32 -1.24
CA ILE A 265 0.31 -20.75 -2.33
C ILE A 265 -0.40 -21.91 -3.01
N GLU A 266 -1.73 -21.94 -2.92
CA GLU A 266 -2.52 -22.96 -3.59
C GLU A 266 -2.52 -22.72 -5.10
N ARG A 267 -2.32 -23.78 -5.88
CA ARG A 267 -2.42 -23.70 -7.32
C ARG A 267 -3.84 -23.30 -7.72
N PRO A 268 -4.03 -22.14 -8.37
CA PRO A 268 -5.36 -21.69 -8.73
C PRO A 268 -5.91 -22.51 -9.91
N THR A 269 -7.23 -22.50 -10.05
CA THR A 269 -7.90 -22.93 -11.27
C THR A 269 -8.45 -21.70 -11.99
N LEU A 270 -8.47 -21.73 -13.31
CA LEU A 270 -8.98 -20.59 -14.10
C LEU A 270 -10.43 -20.25 -13.72
N ALA A 271 -11.25 -21.25 -13.42
CA ALA A 271 -12.64 -21.08 -13.01
C ALA A 271 -12.80 -20.40 -11.64
N ALA A 272 -11.82 -20.50 -10.74
CA ALA A 272 -11.91 -19.92 -9.40
C ALA A 272 -11.71 -18.39 -9.42
N GLY A 273 -10.94 -17.86 -10.38
CA GLY A 273 -10.63 -16.43 -10.48
C GLY A 273 -9.97 -15.84 -9.23
N ALA A 274 -9.41 -16.71 -8.37
CA ALA A 274 -8.86 -16.35 -7.07
C ALA A 274 -7.58 -17.13 -6.79
N LEU A 275 -6.64 -16.47 -6.08
CA LEU A 275 -5.43 -17.08 -5.54
C LEU A 275 -5.55 -17.17 -4.02
N ILE A 276 -5.34 -18.36 -3.47
CA ILE A 276 -5.35 -18.60 -2.03
C ILE A 276 -3.91 -18.69 -1.53
N ILE A 277 -3.59 -17.95 -0.49
CA ILE A 277 -2.28 -17.86 0.12
C ILE A 277 -2.45 -18.08 1.63
N HIS A 278 -1.77 -19.10 2.17
CA HIS A 278 -1.67 -19.30 3.61
C HIS A 278 -0.32 -18.79 4.10
N ALA A 279 -0.30 -18.18 5.28
CA ALA A 279 0.93 -17.66 5.85
C ALA A 279 1.00 -17.90 7.35
N LEU A 280 2.19 -18.27 7.80
CA LEU A 280 2.56 -18.36 9.22
C LEU A 280 3.39 -17.13 9.57
N ILE A 281 2.89 -16.31 10.50
CA ILE A 281 3.67 -15.21 11.06
C ILE A 281 4.18 -15.53 12.45
N ASP A 282 5.29 -14.90 12.83
CA ASP A 282 5.91 -15.07 14.14
C ASP A 282 6.61 -13.81 14.61
N SER A 283 6.52 -13.52 15.92
CA SER A 283 7.19 -12.44 16.60
C SER A 283 7.37 -12.76 18.09
N GLU A 284 7.99 -11.88 18.85
CA GLU A 284 8.21 -12.08 20.29
C GLU A 284 6.91 -12.32 21.06
N SER A 285 5.88 -11.53 20.78
CA SER A 285 4.61 -11.53 21.54
C SER A 285 3.51 -12.41 20.95
N VAL A 286 3.52 -12.65 19.62
CA VAL A 286 2.40 -13.28 18.91
C VAL A 286 2.86 -14.18 17.78
N THR A 287 2.15 -15.28 17.58
CA THR A 287 2.17 -16.04 16.32
C THR A 287 0.80 -15.95 15.66
N GLY A 288 0.74 -16.16 14.34
CA GLY A 288 -0.53 -16.11 13.64
C GLY A 288 -0.58 -17.00 12.41
N ALA A 289 -1.74 -17.59 12.19
CA ALA A 289 -2.10 -18.28 10.97
C ALA A 289 -2.99 -17.36 10.13
N TYR A 290 -2.59 -17.09 8.89
CA TYR A 290 -3.31 -16.23 7.96
C TYR A 290 -3.75 -17.00 6.73
N ARG A 291 -4.91 -16.62 6.21
CA ARG A 291 -5.39 -17.01 4.90
C ARG A 291 -5.79 -15.74 4.14
N PHE A 292 -5.17 -15.53 3.00
CA PHE A 292 -5.50 -14.46 2.07
C PHE A 292 -6.17 -15.07 0.84
N THR A 293 -7.32 -14.54 0.44
CA THR A 293 -7.98 -14.90 -0.82
C THR A 293 -7.98 -13.68 -1.72
N LEU A 294 -7.08 -13.67 -2.70
CA LEU A 294 -6.84 -12.55 -3.62
C LEU A 294 -7.66 -12.74 -4.90
N ARG A 295 -8.44 -11.72 -5.28
CA ARG A 295 -9.26 -11.65 -6.49
C ARG A 295 -8.95 -10.35 -7.23
N PRO A 296 -8.22 -10.42 -8.36
CA PRO A 296 -8.05 -9.26 -9.24
C PRO A 296 -9.36 -8.89 -9.93
N GLY A 297 -9.54 -7.62 -10.23
CA GLY A 297 -10.72 -7.08 -10.91
C GLY A 297 -10.61 -5.57 -11.04
N ASP A 298 -11.73 -4.85 -11.21
CA ASP A 298 -11.76 -3.38 -11.18
C ASP A 298 -11.18 -2.83 -9.87
N ALA A 299 -11.32 -3.59 -8.79
CA ALA A 299 -10.54 -3.49 -7.57
C ALA A 299 -9.85 -4.84 -7.32
N THR A 300 -8.64 -4.84 -6.82
CA THR A 300 -8.04 -6.06 -6.27
C THR A 300 -8.55 -6.25 -4.86
N ILE A 301 -9.30 -7.34 -4.64
CA ILE A 301 -9.91 -7.68 -3.36
C ILE A 301 -9.06 -8.73 -2.67
N ILE A 302 -8.75 -8.52 -1.39
CA ILE A 302 -8.07 -9.51 -0.55
C ILE A 302 -8.92 -9.76 0.69
N ASP A 303 -9.56 -10.93 0.77
CA ASP A 303 -10.16 -11.39 2.02
C ASP A 303 -9.07 -11.95 2.91
N THR A 304 -9.01 -11.49 4.14
CA THR A 304 -8.01 -11.88 5.14
C THR A 304 -8.72 -12.51 6.33
N GLU A 305 -8.35 -13.73 6.63
CA GLU A 305 -8.73 -14.44 7.84
C GLU A 305 -7.47 -14.68 8.66
N CYS A 306 -7.49 -14.40 9.96
CA CYS A 306 -6.34 -14.63 10.82
C CYS A 306 -6.73 -15.18 12.19
N THR A 307 -5.99 -16.18 12.64
CA THR A 307 -6.04 -16.68 14.01
C THR A 307 -4.72 -16.35 14.70
N LEU A 308 -4.80 -15.55 15.74
CA LEU A 308 -3.66 -15.07 16.52
C LEU A 308 -3.52 -15.87 17.83
N PHE A 309 -2.30 -16.21 18.18
CA PHE A 309 -1.93 -16.90 19.41
C PHE A 309 -0.93 -16.03 20.18
N ALA A 310 -1.36 -15.47 21.31
CA ALA A 310 -0.53 -14.58 22.10
C ALA A 310 0.41 -15.36 23.04
N ARG A 311 1.74 -15.13 22.95
CA ARG A 311 2.72 -15.63 23.92
C ARG A 311 2.65 -14.84 25.23
N THR A 312 2.49 -13.55 25.11
CA THR A 312 2.37 -12.60 26.23
C THR A 312 1.16 -11.71 26.02
N ALA A 313 0.76 -10.96 27.03
CA ALA A 313 -0.29 -9.97 26.86
C ALA A 313 0.16 -8.85 25.92
N VAL A 314 -0.72 -8.43 25.01
CA VAL A 314 -0.45 -7.40 24.01
C VAL A 314 -1.49 -6.28 24.12
N ASP A 315 -1.06 -5.13 24.63
CA ASP A 315 -1.94 -3.96 24.88
C ASP A 315 -2.09 -3.07 23.64
N ASN A 316 -1.07 -3.02 22.79
CA ASN A 316 -1.04 -2.18 21.59
C ASN A 316 -0.94 -3.05 20.34
N LEU A 317 -2.10 -3.61 19.97
CA LEU A 317 -2.30 -4.44 18.79
C LEU A 317 -2.99 -3.62 17.71
N GLY A 318 -2.49 -3.66 16.48
CA GLY A 318 -3.11 -3.06 15.30
C GLY A 318 -3.55 -4.12 14.31
N LEU A 319 -4.86 -4.14 14.01
CA LEU A 319 -5.47 -5.02 13.00
C LEU A 319 -5.74 -4.27 11.72
N ALA A 320 -5.67 -4.96 10.59
CA ALA A 320 -5.88 -4.38 9.26
C ALA A 320 -5.05 -3.10 9.06
N THR A 321 -3.79 -3.16 9.45
CA THR A 321 -2.88 -2.02 9.42
C THR A 321 -2.55 -1.63 7.99
N MET A 322 -2.58 -0.32 7.73
CA MET A 322 -2.15 0.30 6.49
C MET A 322 -1.13 1.40 6.77
N SER A 323 -0.21 1.60 5.85
CA SER A 323 0.79 2.69 5.90
C SER A 323 0.99 3.29 4.52
N ALA A 324 1.33 4.58 4.48
CA ALA A 324 1.54 5.35 3.26
C ALA A 324 2.54 6.48 3.50
N ALA A 325 3.15 6.99 2.43
CA ALA A 325 3.97 8.19 2.50
C ALA A 325 3.11 9.44 2.29
N HIS A 326 3.34 10.46 3.13
CA HIS A 326 2.82 11.80 2.96
C HIS A 326 3.89 12.81 3.39
N LEU A 327 4.46 13.50 2.43
CA LEU A 327 5.48 14.52 2.69
C LEU A 327 4.89 15.91 2.69
N SER A 328 4.02 16.21 1.72
CA SER A 328 3.35 17.50 1.58
C SER A 328 2.01 17.37 0.85
N GLY A 329 1.12 18.32 1.15
CA GLY A 329 -0.19 18.41 0.52
C GLY A 329 -0.86 19.77 0.75
N PRO A 330 -2.06 20.00 0.21
CA PRO A 330 -2.73 21.30 0.29
C PRO A 330 -3.03 21.77 1.72
N ILE A 331 -3.11 20.84 2.69
CA ILE A 331 -3.47 21.18 4.06
C ILE A 331 -2.26 21.51 4.94
N ASP A 332 -1.10 20.99 4.62
CA ASP A 332 0.15 21.25 5.35
C ASP A 332 1.14 22.13 4.58
N GLY A 333 0.85 22.37 3.29
CA GLY A 333 1.67 23.23 2.43
C GLY A 333 2.76 22.46 1.68
N ARG A 334 3.55 23.18 0.90
CA ARG A 334 4.66 22.62 0.13
C ARG A 334 5.86 22.36 1.01
N CYS A 335 6.63 21.30 0.69
CA CYS A 335 7.97 21.15 1.25
C CYS A 335 8.91 22.24 0.70
N ASP A 336 9.78 22.73 1.56
CA ASP A 336 10.84 23.65 1.13
C ASP A 336 11.77 22.95 0.12
N ASN A 337 12.08 23.66 -0.97
CA ASN A 337 12.93 23.19 -2.06
C ASN A 337 12.41 21.98 -2.86
N ASP A 338 11.13 21.64 -2.78
CA ASP A 338 10.48 20.70 -3.70
C ASP A 338 9.73 21.47 -4.80
N LEU A 339 9.92 21.06 -6.05
CA LEU A 339 9.26 21.69 -7.19
C LEU A 339 7.81 21.22 -7.35
N ARG A 340 7.50 20.05 -6.85
CA ARG A 340 6.18 19.42 -6.96
C ARG A 340 5.16 20.12 -6.06
N PRO A 341 3.93 20.34 -6.54
CA PRO A 341 2.87 20.96 -5.73
C PRO A 341 2.49 20.15 -4.48
N SER A 342 2.47 18.82 -4.60
CA SER A 342 2.18 17.88 -3.52
C SER A 342 2.98 16.60 -3.68
N VAL A 343 3.31 15.95 -2.56
CA VAL A 343 4.04 14.67 -2.50
C VAL A 343 3.35 13.79 -1.48
N ASN A 344 2.39 12.99 -1.93
CA ASN A 344 1.66 12.08 -1.04
C ASN A 344 0.98 10.96 -1.81
N GLU A 345 0.85 9.81 -1.18
CA GLU A 345 0.16 8.63 -1.69
C GLU A 345 -1.25 8.51 -1.14
N VAL A 346 -1.59 9.33 -0.14
CA VAL A 346 -2.86 9.32 0.55
C VAL A 346 -3.27 10.74 0.89
N SER A 347 -4.52 11.09 0.55
CA SER A 347 -5.10 12.39 0.90
C SER A 347 -5.61 12.42 2.34
N GLY A 348 -6.04 11.26 2.88
CA GLY A 348 -6.62 11.15 4.21
C GLY A 348 -7.20 9.78 4.51
N ILE A 349 -7.77 9.66 5.70
CA ILE A 349 -8.52 8.48 6.14
C ILE A 349 -10.01 8.77 6.13
N GLN A 350 -10.78 7.88 5.51
CA GLN A 350 -12.23 7.84 5.59
C GLN A 350 -12.67 6.72 6.53
N MET A 351 -13.76 6.96 7.27
CA MET A 351 -14.31 5.99 8.21
C MET A 351 -15.83 5.98 8.10
N LEU A 352 -16.42 4.79 8.10
CA LEU A 352 -17.85 4.56 8.30
C LEU A 352 -18.03 3.90 9.65
N THR A 353 -18.56 4.66 10.60
CA THR A 353 -18.72 4.19 11.98
C THR A 353 -19.79 3.11 12.10
N GLY A 354 -19.78 2.35 13.19
CA GLY A 354 -20.84 1.39 13.52
C GLY A 354 -22.23 2.02 13.58
N LYS A 355 -22.31 3.32 13.91
CA LYS A 355 -23.55 4.11 13.95
C LYS A 355 -23.97 4.70 12.59
N GLY A 356 -23.16 4.50 11.53
CA GLY A 356 -23.44 4.97 10.19
C GLY A 356 -23.01 6.41 9.90
N GLU A 357 -22.18 7.03 10.75
CA GLU A 357 -21.59 8.34 10.45
C GLU A 357 -20.39 8.17 9.52
N TRP A 358 -20.33 8.98 8.46
CA TRP A 358 -19.18 9.09 7.58
C TRP A 358 -18.25 10.19 8.06
N LEU A 359 -17.00 9.83 8.32
CA LEU A 359 -15.95 10.74 8.78
C LEU A 359 -14.85 10.82 7.74
N TRP A 360 -14.29 12.00 7.55
CA TRP A 360 -13.11 12.26 6.74
C TRP A 360 -12.07 13.02 7.53
N ARG A 361 -10.86 12.50 7.59
CA ARG A 361 -9.71 13.12 8.26
C ARG A 361 -8.54 13.22 7.27
N PRO A 362 -8.27 14.43 6.69
CA PRO A 362 -7.05 14.64 5.92
C PRO A 362 -5.82 14.35 6.76
N VAL A 363 -4.81 13.71 6.18
CA VAL A 363 -3.52 13.48 6.85
C VAL A 363 -2.58 14.64 6.61
N ALA A 364 -1.58 14.79 7.48
CA ALA A 364 -0.60 15.86 7.40
C ALA A 364 0.76 15.37 7.92
N ASN A 365 1.83 15.95 7.35
CA ASN A 365 3.19 15.80 7.87
C ASN A 365 3.50 16.98 8.80
N ARG A 366 3.61 16.71 10.09
CA ARG A 366 3.85 17.73 11.11
C ARG A 366 5.24 17.59 11.74
N GLU A 367 5.70 18.62 12.43
CA GLU A 367 7.01 18.62 13.09
C GLU A 367 7.11 17.63 14.26
N THR A 368 5.97 17.24 14.84
CA THR A 368 5.89 16.33 15.98
C THR A 368 4.97 15.16 15.70
N LEU A 369 5.28 14.01 16.31
CA LEU A 369 4.44 12.82 16.26
C LEU A 369 3.01 13.15 16.71
N GLN A 370 2.03 12.82 15.88
CA GLN A 370 0.62 12.93 16.20
C GLN A 370 -0.02 11.55 16.25
N ILE A 371 -0.83 11.31 17.28
CA ILE A 371 -1.64 10.10 17.39
C ILE A 371 -3.07 10.53 17.65
N SER A 372 -3.97 10.17 16.72
CA SER A 372 -5.41 10.41 16.84
C SER A 372 -6.14 9.09 17.00
N ALA A 373 -7.12 9.03 17.90
CA ALA A 373 -7.93 7.84 18.14
C ALA A 373 -9.41 8.17 17.89
N PHE A 374 -10.04 7.41 16.99
CA PHE A 374 -11.47 7.52 16.68
C PHE A 374 -12.17 6.31 17.29
N VAL A 375 -12.71 6.53 18.51
CA VAL A 375 -13.36 5.47 19.28
C VAL A 375 -14.68 5.07 18.62
N ASP A 376 -14.88 3.78 18.46
CA ASP A 376 -16.07 3.22 17.80
C ASP A 376 -16.38 1.82 18.35
N GLU A 377 -17.52 1.30 17.93
CA GLU A 377 -17.95 -0.07 18.18
C GLU A 377 -18.49 -0.66 16.89
N ASN A 378 -17.94 -1.81 16.50
CA ASN A 378 -18.28 -2.50 15.24
C ASN A 378 -18.22 -1.56 14.04
N PRO A 379 -17.05 -1.02 13.68
CA PRO A 379 -16.89 -0.14 12.53
C PRO A 379 -17.34 -0.85 11.27
N ARG A 380 -18.04 -0.15 10.38
CA ARG A 380 -18.53 -0.73 9.13
C ARG A 380 -17.47 -0.69 8.03
N GLY A 381 -16.53 0.30 8.11
CA GLY A 381 -15.40 0.38 7.21
C GLY A 381 -14.48 1.54 7.52
N PHE A 382 -13.23 1.44 7.07
CA PHE A 382 -12.26 2.52 7.16
C PHE A 382 -11.13 2.32 6.14
N GLY A 383 -10.48 3.40 5.75
CA GLY A 383 -9.39 3.23 4.79
C GLY A 383 -8.65 4.50 4.43
N PHE A 384 -7.44 4.33 3.91
CA PHE A 384 -6.66 5.38 3.29
C PHE A 384 -7.14 5.63 1.87
N LEU A 385 -7.52 6.87 1.58
CA LEU A 385 -7.97 7.25 0.25
C LEU A 385 -7.05 8.27 -0.39
N GLN A 386 -6.68 8.01 -1.63
CA GLN A 386 -6.14 9.02 -2.52
C GLN A 386 -7.31 9.62 -3.29
N ARG A 387 -7.82 10.76 -2.83
CA ARG A 387 -8.99 11.43 -3.42
C ARG A 387 -8.62 12.33 -4.58
N ASP A 388 -7.42 12.91 -4.54
CA ASP A 388 -6.92 13.79 -5.60
C ASP A 388 -6.30 12.94 -6.71
N ARG A 389 -6.92 12.97 -7.88
CA ARG A 389 -6.56 12.20 -9.07
C ARG A 389 -6.09 13.08 -10.22
N ASN A 390 -5.81 14.35 -9.94
CA ASN A 390 -5.35 15.30 -10.94
C ASN A 390 -3.82 15.37 -10.96
N PHE A 391 -3.22 14.97 -12.08
CA PHE A 391 -1.78 15.04 -12.29
C PHE A 391 -1.21 16.45 -12.01
N ASP A 392 -1.93 17.51 -12.41
CA ASP A 392 -1.47 18.90 -12.22
C ASP A 392 -1.25 19.30 -10.75
N HIS A 393 -1.84 18.55 -9.81
CA HIS A 393 -1.65 18.76 -8.38
C HIS A 393 -0.40 18.09 -7.82
N TYR A 394 0.26 17.23 -8.60
CA TYR A 394 1.50 16.52 -8.24
C TYR A 394 2.66 16.88 -9.16
N GLN A 395 2.44 16.87 -10.47
CA GLN A 395 3.44 17.15 -11.52
C GLN A 395 4.70 16.28 -11.36
N ASP A 396 4.49 14.98 -11.12
CA ASP A 396 5.56 13.99 -10.90
C ASP A 396 5.41 12.84 -11.91
N ASP A 397 6.20 12.95 -13.00
CA ASP A 397 6.20 11.98 -14.10
C ASP A 397 6.82 10.61 -13.70
N ASP A 398 7.52 10.54 -12.56
CA ASP A 398 8.18 9.32 -12.09
C ASP A 398 7.30 8.55 -11.10
N GLN A 399 6.67 9.24 -10.15
CA GLN A 399 5.93 8.60 -9.05
C GLN A 399 4.45 8.42 -9.34
N HIS A 400 3.85 9.31 -10.15
CA HIS A 400 2.43 9.25 -10.49
C HIS A 400 1.52 9.09 -9.26
N PHE A 401 1.65 10.00 -8.29
CA PHE A 401 0.90 9.96 -7.03
C PHE A 401 -0.63 9.95 -7.24
N GLU A 402 -1.13 10.55 -8.31
CA GLU A 402 -2.54 10.53 -8.70
C GLU A 402 -3.06 9.12 -9.01
N THR A 403 -2.15 8.17 -9.32
CA THR A 403 -2.50 6.78 -9.65
C THR A 403 -2.36 5.81 -8.47
N ARG A 404 -1.93 6.28 -7.29
CA ARG A 404 -1.76 5.43 -6.11
C ARG A 404 -3.09 4.84 -5.64
N PRO A 405 -3.13 3.59 -5.13
CA PRO A 405 -4.37 2.96 -4.72
C PRO A 405 -4.94 3.61 -3.44
N SER A 406 -6.25 3.66 -3.38
CA SER A 406 -6.98 3.72 -2.12
C SER A 406 -7.05 2.32 -1.54
N LEU A 407 -6.93 2.19 -0.22
CA LEU A 407 -7.11 0.94 0.50
C LEU A 407 -8.27 1.08 1.48
N TRP A 408 -9.38 0.38 1.21
CA TRP A 408 -10.57 0.34 2.04
C TRP A 408 -10.69 -1.01 2.74
N ILE A 409 -10.99 -0.99 4.03
CA ILE A 409 -11.15 -2.16 4.89
C ILE A 409 -12.60 -2.29 5.30
N GLU A 410 -13.17 -3.47 5.16
CA GLU A 410 -14.46 -3.86 5.72
C GLU A 410 -14.25 -5.00 6.72
N PRO A 411 -14.55 -4.79 8.00
CA PRO A 411 -14.58 -5.88 8.98
C PRO A 411 -15.56 -6.98 8.57
N ILE A 412 -15.20 -8.22 8.82
CA ILE A 412 -16.07 -9.40 8.67
C ILE A 412 -16.34 -9.94 10.07
N GLY A 413 -17.62 -10.04 10.43
CA GLY A 413 -18.05 -10.36 11.78
C GLY A 413 -17.98 -9.17 12.73
N GLU A 414 -18.05 -9.43 14.02
CA GLU A 414 -18.05 -8.39 15.06
C GLU A 414 -16.64 -8.08 15.53
N TRP A 415 -16.25 -6.79 15.45
CA TRP A 415 -14.97 -6.30 15.96
C TRP A 415 -15.09 -5.65 17.33
N SER A 416 -16.31 -5.58 17.88
CA SER A 416 -16.63 -5.05 19.21
C SER A 416 -16.15 -3.60 19.41
N ALA A 417 -15.93 -3.21 20.68
CA ALA A 417 -15.43 -1.89 21.02
C ALA A 417 -13.93 -1.75 20.75
N GLY A 418 -13.52 -0.60 20.24
CA GLY A 418 -12.14 -0.26 19.95
C GLY A 418 -12.00 1.17 19.42
N GLY A 419 -11.10 1.35 18.49
CA GLY A 419 -10.94 2.63 17.81
C GLY A 419 -9.94 2.53 16.66
N ILE A 420 -10.17 3.32 15.64
CA ILE A 420 -9.19 3.51 14.56
C ILE A 420 -8.12 4.45 15.09
N GLN A 421 -6.87 4.00 15.08
CA GLN A 421 -5.72 4.86 15.37
C GLN A 421 -5.12 5.36 14.07
N LEU A 422 -4.88 6.66 14.01
CA LEU A 422 -4.11 7.34 12.97
C LEU A 422 -2.84 7.89 13.60
N ILE A 423 -1.70 7.50 13.06
CA ILE A 423 -0.37 7.92 13.50
C ILE A 423 0.27 8.69 12.35
N GLU A 424 0.68 9.92 12.62
CA GLU A 424 1.35 10.81 11.68
C GLU A 424 2.76 11.08 12.24
N ILE A 425 3.78 10.47 11.61
CA ILE A 425 5.19 10.55 12.03
C ILE A 425 5.87 11.65 11.20
N PRO A 426 6.62 12.57 11.81
CA PRO A 426 7.40 13.55 11.06
C PRO A 426 8.35 12.89 10.06
N SER A 427 8.33 13.35 8.81
CA SER A 427 9.21 12.85 7.76
C SER A 427 9.75 13.95 6.87
N GLN A 428 10.99 13.79 6.43
CA GLN A 428 11.65 14.64 5.43
C GLN A 428 11.93 13.87 4.13
N SER A 429 11.40 12.65 4.01
CA SER A 429 11.63 11.79 2.86
C SER A 429 10.35 11.11 2.43
N GLU A 430 10.05 11.15 1.14
CA GLU A 430 8.96 10.41 0.50
C GLU A 430 9.16 8.89 0.52
N GLY A 431 10.38 8.43 0.80
CA GLY A 431 10.69 7.01 0.96
C GLY A 431 10.23 6.42 2.30
N ASN A 432 9.68 7.22 3.21
CA ASN A 432 9.20 6.77 4.51
C ASN A 432 7.68 6.65 4.53
N ASP A 433 7.16 5.50 4.92
CA ASP A 433 5.74 5.32 5.23
C ASP A 433 5.45 5.95 6.59
N ASN A 434 5.19 7.24 6.59
CA ASN A 434 5.07 8.06 7.79
C ASN A 434 3.63 8.23 8.30
N ILE A 435 2.64 7.77 7.53
CA ILE A 435 1.23 7.76 7.92
C ILE A 435 0.80 6.33 8.13
N ILE A 436 0.32 5.99 9.31
CA ILE A 436 -0.08 4.63 9.67
C ILE A 436 -1.49 4.67 10.27
N ALA A 437 -2.35 3.74 9.87
CA ALA A 437 -3.66 3.57 10.51
C ALA A 437 -4.00 2.10 10.69
N TYR A 438 -4.73 1.80 11.76
CA TYR A 438 -5.19 0.46 12.09
C TYR A 438 -6.37 0.49 13.06
N TRP A 439 -7.11 -0.61 13.13
CA TRP A 439 -8.05 -0.84 14.22
C TRP A 439 -7.33 -1.34 15.46
N LYS A 440 -7.53 -0.65 16.58
CA LYS A 440 -7.06 -1.06 17.90
C LYS A 440 -8.24 -1.58 18.72
N PRO A 441 -8.32 -2.88 19.01
CA PRO A 441 -9.32 -3.41 19.93
C PRO A 441 -9.20 -2.76 21.31
N LYS A 442 -10.32 -2.51 21.97
CA LYS A 442 -10.34 -2.00 23.35
C LYS A 442 -9.77 -3.00 24.34
N GLN A 443 -10.06 -4.27 24.11
CA GLN A 443 -9.53 -5.35 24.95
C GLN A 443 -8.16 -5.79 24.40
N PRO A 444 -7.12 -5.83 25.25
CA PRO A 444 -5.82 -6.39 24.86
C PRO A 444 -5.93 -7.87 24.58
N LEU A 445 -5.01 -8.42 23.81
CA LEU A 445 -4.84 -9.86 23.73
C LEU A 445 -4.28 -10.36 25.07
N ALA A 446 -5.01 -11.25 25.73
CA ALA A 446 -4.50 -11.90 26.95
C ALA A 446 -3.38 -12.88 26.59
N ALA A 447 -2.42 -13.08 27.51
CA ALA A 447 -1.42 -14.12 27.35
C ALA A 447 -2.08 -15.50 27.20
N ALA A 448 -1.54 -16.34 26.34
CA ALA A 448 -2.04 -17.67 25.98
C ALA A 448 -3.46 -17.68 25.36
N SER A 449 -3.96 -16.52 24.90
CA SER A 449 -5.23 -16.45 24.19
C SER A 449 -5.09 -16.87 22.72
N GLU A 450 -6.21 -17.35 22.20
CA GLU A 450 -6.45 -17.58 20.77
C GLU A 450 -7.58 -16.65 20.33
N THR A 451 -7.37 -15.86 19.28
CA THR A 451 -8.33 -14.87 18.82
C THR A 451 -8.39 -14.87 17.30
N PHE A 452 -9.61 -14.89 16.75
CA PHE A 452 -9.86 -14.86 15.32
C PHE A 452 -10.36 -13.48 14.88
N PHE A 453 -9.85 -13.01 13.74
CA PHE A 453 -10.33 -11.81 13.05
C PHE A 453 -10.43 -12.08 11.56
N ALA A 454 -11.40 -11.46 10.91
CA ALA A 454 -11.51 -11.47 9.47
C ALA A 454 -11.90 -10.08 8.94
N TYR A 455 -11.42 -9.77 7.75
CA TYR A 455 -11.73 -8.51 7.07
C TYR A 455 -11.49 -8.61 5.58
N ARG A 456 -12.15 -7.73 4.81
CA ARG A 456 -11.96 -7.57 3.39
C ARG A 456 -11.22 -6.28 3.09
N GLN A 457 -10.28 -6.34 2.17
CA GLN A 457 -9.51 -5.21 1.67
C GLN A 457 -9.87 -4.96 0.21
N PHE A 458 -10.13 -3.69 -0.13
CA PHE A 458 -10.32 -3.25 -1.49
C PHE A 458 -9.18 -2.32 -1.86
N TRP A 459 -8.32 -2.76 -2.76
CA TRP A 459 -7.30 -1.95 -3.39
C TRP A 459 -7.89 -1.39 -4.68
N CYS A 460 -8.23 -0.10 -4.69
CA CYS A 460 -9.17 0.45 -5.65
C CYS A 460 -8.89 1.92 -5.97
N TRP A 461 -9.51 2.40 -7.04
CA TRP A 461 -9.59 3.82 -7.35
C TRP A 461 -10.50 4.56 -6.37
N SER A 462 -11.62 3.93 -6.03
CA SER A 462 -12.62 4.43 -5.08
C SER A 462 -13.19 3.26 -4.28
N PRO A 463 -13.52 3.43 -2.99
CA PRO A 463 -14.18 2.40 -2.19
C PRO A 463 -15.49 1.93 -2.81
N PRO A 464 -15.91 0.68 -2.56
CA PRO A 464 -17.18 0.14 -3.09
C PRO A 464 -18.40 0.86 -2.53
N GLU A 465 -18.35 1.27 -1.27
CA GLU A 465 -19.38 2.08 -0.62
C GLU A 465 -18.92 3.55 -0.56
N GLN A 466 -19.76 4.45 -1.03
CA GLN A 466 -19.51 5.89 -1.05
C GLN A 466 -20.49 6.57 -0.08
N PRO A 467 -20.09 7.68 0.58
CA PRO A 467 -21.03 8.49 1.33
C PRO A 467 -22.20 8.93 0.42
N PRO A 468 -23.46 8.69 0.80
CA PRO A 468 -24.62 9.24 0.09
C PRO A 468 -24.81 10.75 0.35
N LEU A 469 -23.73 11.42 0.71
CA LEU A 469 -23.64 12.80 1.19
C LEU A 469 -22.57 13.53 0.38
N ALA A 470 -22.51 14.86 0.49
CA ALA A 470 -21.39 15.61 -0.06
C ALA A 470 -20.09 15.24 0.66
N ILE A 471 -19.00 15.07 -0.09
CA ILE A 471 -17.69 14.74 0.44
C ILE A 471 -16.80 15.99 0.52
N ALA A 472 -15.87 16.04 1.46
CA ALA A 472 -14.82 17.04 1.52
C ALA A 472 -13.79 16.76 0.42
N ALA A 473 -14.00 17.37 -0.74
CA ALA A 473 -13.19 17.14 -1.94
C ALA A 473 -11.78 17.74 -1.80
N GLN A 474 -11.68 18.92 -1.16
CA GLN A 474 -10.40 19.58 -0.93
C GLN A 474 -10.36 20.26 0.44
N SER A 475 -9.19 20.25 1.06
CA SER A 475 -8.91 20.97 2.31
C SER A 475 -7.59 21.71 2.18
N ARG A 476 -7.59 22.99 2.58
CA ARG A 476 -6.38 23.85 2.54
C ARG A 476 -6.27 24.63 3.83
N SER A 477 -5.04 24.84 4.26
CA SER A 477 -4.78 25.70 5.42
C SER A 477 -3.68 26.73 5.13
N GLY A 478 -3.68 27.82 5.86
CA GLY A 478 -2.72 28.89 5.69
C GLY A 478 -2.75 29.90 6.84
N ARG A 479 -1.91 30.94 6.75
CA ARG A 479 -1.90 32.02 7.76
C ARG A 479 -3.25 32.71 7.79
N GLY A 480 -3.72 33.02 9.00
CA GLY A 480 -4.92 33.81 9.24
C GLY A 480 -4.71 35.32 9.19
N SER A 481 -5.70 36.07 9.65
CA SER A 481 -5.69 37.54 9.68
C SER A 481 -4.73 38.12 10.72
N SER A 482 -4.34 37.33 11.72
CA SER A 482 -3.33 37.67 12.73
C SER A 482 -2.27 36.58 12.83
N ALA A 483 -1.17 36.85 13.52
CA ALA A 483 -0.04 35.93 13.64
C ALA A 483 -0.42 34.58 14.27
N ASN A 484 -1.37 34.59 15.22
CA ASN A 484 -1.81 33.40 15.92
C ASN A 484 -2.99 32.70 15.25
N HIS A 485 -3.63 33.35 14.26
CA HIS A 485 -4.77 32.75 13.58
C HIS A 485 -4.34 31.81 12.47
N ARG A 486 -5.11 30.72 12.30
CA ARG A 486 -4.99 29.82 11.16
C ARG A 486 -6.28 29.82 10.36
N ARG A 487 -6.12 30.02 9.03
CA ARG A 487 -7.24 30.00 8.09
C ARG A 487 -7.36 28.65 7.44
N PHE A 488 -8.61 28.19 7.28
CA PHE A 488 -8.95 26.98 6.58
C PHE A 488 -9.95 27.23 5.46
N ILE A 489 -9.85 26.45 4.42
CA ILE A 489 -10.84 26.34 3.34
C ILE A 489 -11.13 24.85 3.16
N VAL A 490 -12.37 24.46 3.41
CA VAL A 490 -12.87 23.11 3.14
C VAL A 490 -13.90 23.22 2.03
N GLU A 491 -13.68 22.53 0.94
CA GLU A 491 -14.59 22.46 -0.19
C GLU A 491 -15.32 21.12 -0.17
N PHE A 492 -16.63 21.17 -0.02
CA PHE A 492 -17.51 20.02 -0.14
C PHE A 492 -18.08 19.96 -1.55
N ALA A 493 -18.22 18.74 -2.09
CA ALA A 493 -18.82 18.47 -3.40
C ALA A 493 -19.75 17.26 -3.33
N GLY A 494 -20.86 17.32 -4.02
CA GLY A 494 -21.82 16.20 -4.08
C GLY A 494 -23.23 16.62 -4.50
N GLU A 495 -24.02 15.64 -4.89
CA GLU A 495 -25.40 15.83 -5.42
C GLU A 495 -26.30 16.53 -4.41
N THR A 496 -26.15 16.27 -3.12
CA THR A 496 -26.94 16.88 -2.03
C THR A 496 -26.85 18.41 -2.00
N LEU A 497 -25.76 18.98 -2.54
CA LEU A 497 -25.53 20.44 -2.59
C LEU A 497 -26.17 21.09 -3.84
N GLY A 498 -26.59 20.31 -4.82
CA GLY A 498 -27.29 20.77 -6.02
C GLY A 498 -28.80 20.86 -5.84
N VAL A 499 -29.35 20.38 -4.73
CA VAL A 499 -30.79 20.41 -4.44
C VAL A 499 -31.19 21.85 -4.07
N PRO A 500 -32.12 22.49 -4.79
CA PRO A 500 -32.47 23.92 -4.60
C PRO A 500 -32.93 24.23 -3.18
N GLU A 501 -33.69 23.33 -2.56
CA GLU A 501 -34.19 23.50 -1.19
C GLU A 501 -33.02 23.52 -0.18
N ASN A 502 -31.99 22.75 -0.43
CA ASN A 502 -30.79 22.73 0.43
C ASN A 502 -29.96 24.01 0.25
N ALA A 503 -29.81 24.52 -0.97
CA ALA A 503 -28.88 25.61 -1.28
C ALA A 503 -29.10 26.87 -0.43
N GLN A 504 -30.35 27.17 -0.05
CA GLN A 504 -30.69 28.31 0.82
C GLN A 504 -30.64 27.99 2.32
N ALA A 505 -30.68 26.70 2.68
CA ALA A 505 -30.75 26.22 4.06
C ALA A 505 -29.42 25.69 4.60
N ILE A 506 -28.37 25.64 3.76
CA ILE A 506 -27.06 25.09 4.17
C ILE A 506 -26.46 25.91 5.31
N LYS A 507 -26.16 25.24 6.40
CA LYS A 507 -25.45 25.80 7.56
C LYS A 507 -24.25 24.92 7.90
N PRO A 508 -23.06 25.52 8.10
CA PRO A 508 -21.92 24.79 8.63
C PRO A 508 -22.07 24.65 10.14
N ASN A 509 -22.06 23.42 10.63
CA ASN A 509 -21.91 23.11 12.05
C ASN A 509 -20.40 22.90 12.30
N LEU A 510 -19.73 23.96 12.77
CA LEU A 510 -18.29 24.04 13.01
C LEU A 510 -18.02 24.12 14.49
N ASN A 511 -17.21 23.17 15.00
CA ASN A 511 -16.73 23.15 16.37
C ASN A 511 -15.20 23.18 16.38
N VAL A 512 -14.63 23.94 17.31
CA VAL A 512 -13.18 24.07 17.53
C VAL A 512 -12.92 23.96 19.03
N ALA A 513 -12.06 23.06 19.46
CA ALA A 513 -11.72 22.87 20.86
C ALA A 513 -10.32 22.24 21.03
N PRO A 514 -9.43 22.79 21.87
CA PRO A 514 -9.51 24.13 22.44
C PRO A 514 -9.36 25.23 21.37
N GLY A 515 -9.68 26.46 21.75
CA GLY A 515 -9.62 27.63 20.89
C GLY A 515 -11.00 28.16 20.54
N SER A 516 -11.05 29.11 19.59
CA SER A 516 -12.27 29.78 19.17
C SER A 516 -12.31 29.98 17.65
N ILE A 517 -13.52 30.22 17.13
CA ILE A 517 -13.73 30.54 15.71
C ILE A 517 -13.60 32.07 15.59
N ALA A 518 -12.59 32.54 14.87
CA ALA A 518 -12.34 33.96 14.65
C ALA A 518 -13.10 34.52 13.45
N GLY A 519 -13.53 33.69 12.52
CA GLY A 519 -14.33 34.09 11.36
C GLY A 519 -14.89 32.87 10.64
N LEU A 520 -16.10 33.02 10.08
CA LEU A 520 -16.77 31.95 9.33
C LEU A 520 -17.53 32.54 8.14
N ARG A 521 -17.31 31.96 6.97
CA ARG A 521 -18.00 32.33 5.73
C ARG A 521 -18.28 31.07 4.91
N ILE A 522 -19.45 31.02 4.29
CA ILE A 522 -19.80 29.96 3.34
C ILE A 522 -20.04 30.53 1.95
N ILE A 523 -19.69 29.76 0.94
CA ILE A 523 -19.94 30.08 -0.47
C ILE A 523 -20.56 28.82 -1.11
N VAL A 524 -21.86 28.89 -1.41
CA VAL A 524 -22.59 27.80 -2.03
C VAL A 524 -22.69 28.03 -3.53
N SER A 525 -22.44 26.99 -4.31
CA SER A 525 -22.61 26.97 -5.77
C SER A 525 -23.45 25.76 -6.16
N ALA A 526 -24.75 25.95 -6.25
CA ALA A 526 -25.68 24.87 -6.62
C ALA A 526 -25.39 24.31 -8.02
N SER A 527 -25.03 25.17 -8.98
CA SER A 527 -24.67 24.76 -10.35
C SER A 527 -23.42 23.89 -10.42
N LYS A 528 -22.46 24.08 -9.50
CA LYS A 528 -21.25 23.24 -9.36
C LYS A 528 -21.42 22.12 -8.34
N LYS A 529 -22.61 22.01 -7.70
CA LYS A 529 -22.86 21.07 -6.62
C LYS A 529 -21.77 21.12 -5.55
N SER A 530 -21.35 22.32 -5.17
CA SER A 530 -20.24 22.53 -4.20
C SER A 530 -20.55 23.61 -3.18
N CYS A 531 -19.93 23.47 -2.01
CA CYS A 531 -19.97 24.44 -0.94
C CYS A 531 -18.57 24.62 -0.36
N ARG A 532 -18.06 25.86 -0.32
CA ARG A 532 -16.82 26.20 0.35
C ARG A 532 -17.12 26.79 1.71
N VAL A 533 -16.49 26.22 2.73
CA VAL A 533 -16.49 26.78 4.08
C VAL A 533 -15.11 27.38 4.33
N LEU A 534 -15.08 28.70 4.54
CA LEU A 534 -13.88 29.44 4.92
C LEU A 534 -14.00 29.83 6.38
N PHE A 535 -13.02 29.48 7.17
CA PHE A 535 -13.02 29.87 8.59
C PHE A 535 -11.60 30.14 9.09
N GLU A 536 -11.51 30.92 10.15
CA GLU A 536 -10.30 31.13 10.92
C GLU A 536 -10.49 30.66 12.34
N ILE A 537 -9.44 30.07 12.87
CA ILE A 537 -9.38 29.67 14.28
C ILE A 537 -8.33 30.52 15.01
N ASP A 538 -8.61 30.82 16.26
CA ASP A 538 -7.65 31.29 17.24
C ASP A 538 -7.43 30.17 18.26
N PRO A 539 -6.29 29.49 18.26
CA PRO A 539 -5.99 28.41 19.21
C PRO A 539 -5.72 28.94 20.63
N GLY A 540 -5.59 30.26 20.79
CA GLY A 540 -5.24 30.89 22.04
C GLY A 540 -3.81 30.59 22.48
N LYS A 541 -3.64 29.97 23.65
CA LYS A 541 -2.32 29.54 24.18
C LYS A 541 -2.04 28.06 23.99
N GLU A 542 -2.96 27.36 23.38
CA GLU A 542 -2.87 25.90 23.21
C GLU A 542 -1.98 25.52 22.03
N SER A 543 -1.34 24.38 22.15
CA SER A 543 -0.46 23.83 21.11
C SER A 543 -1.21 22.99 20.06
N TYR A 544 -2.53 22.89 20.15
CA TYR A 544 -3.36 22.18 19.19
C TYR A 544 -4.81 22.68 19.22
N SER A 545 -5.57 22.36 18.17
CA SER A 545 -7.02 22.52 18.13
C SER A 545 -7.64 21.36 17.37
N GLU A 546 -8.64 20.70 17.96
CA GLU A 546 -9.48 19.72 17.27
C GLU A 546 -10.63 20.46 16.58
N ILE A 547 -10.84 20.14 15.32
CA ILE A 547 -11.82 20.81 14.48
C ILE A 547 -12.78 19.76 13.92
N ARG A 548 -14.09 20.04 14.04
CA ARG A 548 -15.16 19.22 13.47
C ARG A 548 -16.07 20.12 12.65
N LEU A 549 -16.30 19.76 11.40
CA LEU A 549 -17.15 20.50 10.47
C LEU A 549 -18.09 19.53 9.72
N VAL A 550 -19.37 19.82 9.73
CA VAL A 550 -20.38 19.13 8.91
C VAL A 550 -21.34 20.16 8.33
N LEU A 551 -21.79 19.94 7.09
CA LEU A 551 -22.85 20.76 6.51
C LEU A 551 -24.21 20.15 6.84
N GLU A 552 -25.13 21.01 7.25
CA GLU A 552 -26.49 20.63 7.60
C GLU A 552 -27.51 21.44 6.77
N ALA A 553 -28.63 20.80 6.44
CA ALA A 553 -29.82 21.47 5.90
C ALA A 553 -31.07 20.91 6.60
N GLY A 554 -31.93 21.80 7.09
CA GLY A 554 -33.12 21.40 7.84
C GLY A 554 -32.79 20.56 9.10
N GLY A 555 -31.63 20.75 9.72
CA GLY A 555 -31.18 20.02 10.91
C GLY A 555 -30.67 18.60 10.64
N LYS A 556 -30.47 18.23 9.36
CA LYS A 556 -29.92 16.94 8.97
C LYS A 556 -28.57 17.10 8.30
N PRO A 557 -27.61 16.21 8.53
CA PRO A 557 -26.33 16.20 7.82
C PRO A 557 -26.54 16.00 6.31
N ILE A 558 -25.91 16.83 5.49
CA ILE A 558 -25.88 16.73 4.04
C ILE A 558 -24.47 16.55 3.49
N SER A 559 -23.46 16.50 4.37
CA SER A 559 -22.09 16.15 4.06
C SER A 559 -21.56 15.09 5.03
N GLU A 560 -20.48 14.41 4.65
CA GLU A 560 -19.65 13.70 5.62
C GLU A 560 -19.10 14.69 6.66
N THR A 561 -18.71 14.18 7.81
CA THR A 561 -18.07 14.99 8.86
C THR A 561 -16.58 15.11 8.55
N TRP A 562 -16.12 16.33 8.34
CA TRP A 562 -14.71 16.66 8.21
C TRP A 562 -14.11 16.89 9.60
N LEU A 563 -12.99 16.16 9.86
CA LEU A 563 -12.24 16.26 11.11
C LEU A 563 -10.81 16.72 10.80
N TYR A 564 -10.25 17.52 11.71
CA TYR A 564 -8.84 17.90 11.62
C TYR A 564 -8.27 18.23 12.98
N ARG A 565 -7.04 17.81 13.21
CA ARG A 565 -6.24 18.28 14.35
C ARG A 565 -5.18 19.25 13.82
N TRP A 566 -5.31 20.49 14.21
CA TRP A 566 -4.30 21.48 13.89
C TRP A 566 -3.26 21.55 15.01
N THR A 567 -2.00 21.65 14.63
CA THR A 567 -0.85 21.97 15.47
C THR A 567 -0.03 23.05 14.77
N PRO A 568 0.74 23.90 15.49
CA PRO A 568 1.58 24.94 14.90
C PRO A 568 2.55 24.40 13.85
#